data_15809b27f838e1fdd59c5dc1290dcf93
#
_entry.id   15809b27f838e1fdd59c5dc1290dcf93
#
_cell.length_a   1.000
_cell.length_b   1.000
_cell.length_c   1.000
_cell.angle_alpha   90.00
_cell.angle_beta   90.00
_cell.angle_gamma   90.00
#
_symmetry.space_group_name_H-M   'P 1'
#
loop_
_entity.id
_entity.type
_entity.pdbx_description
1 polymer ?
#
loop_
_entity_poly.entity_id
_entity_poly.type
_entity_poly.pdbx_seq_one_letter_code
_entity_poly.pdbx_strand_id
1 'polypeptide(L)'
;MPCQSVWSPSQIAAQRLAKRRSTYHVSLNLWPSVGVMITLLIVFMTDIKPSHYHIWPVDLPRTLHPVPQPSAIREDSIRIFITREGNVFFRNYQIEPKDLPELIRDAVKNGSEKKAYVGVDRRAVYGDVKPVVEQIRASGVSDVCFLAVKSDLP
;
A
#
# COMPACT_ATOMS: atom_id res chain seq x y z
N MET A 1 53.88 -67.55 30.02
CA MET A 1 52.41 -67.56 30.18
C MET A 1 51.92 -66.14 30.13
N PRO A 2 51.22 -65.71 29.07
CA PRO A 2 50.72 -64.29 28.98
C PRO A 2 49.37 -64.19 29.70
N CYS A 3 49.30 -63.25 30.58
CA CYS A 3 48.08 -62.83 31.32
C CYS A 3 47.05 -62.23 30.36
N GLN A 4 45.96 -62.96 30.13
CA GLN A 4 44.81 -62.37 29.38
C GLN A 4 44.06 -61.45 30.31
N SER A 5 44.10 -60.14 30.04
CA SER A 5 43.27 -59.15 30.69
C SER A 5 41.82 -59.35 30.27
N VAL A 6 41.02 -59.98 31.12
CA VAL A 6 39.56 -60.10 30.91
C VAL A 6 38.92 -58.75 31.15
N TRP A 7 38.49 -58.10 30.09
CA TRP A 7 37.76 -56.88 30.15
C TRP A 7 36.36 -57.07 30.77
N SER A 8 36.03 -56.32 31.79
CA SER A 8 34.73 -56.42 32.42
C SER A 8 33.63 -55.90 31.51
N PRO A 9 32.41 -56.44 31.53
CA PRO A 9 31.32 -56.05 30.67
C PRO A 9 30.92 -54.57 30.83
N SER A 10 31.21 -53.97 31.96
CA SER A 10 31.00 -52.54 32.24
C SER A 10 31.90 -51.61 31.42
N GLN A 11 33.13 -52.03 31.13
CA GLN A 11 34.09 -51.24 30.34
C GLN A 11 33.74 -51.28 28.86
N ILE A 12 33.19 -52.38 28.35
CA ILE A 12 32.73 -52.51 26.98
C ILE A 12 31.48 -51.67 26.76
N ALA A 13 30.58 -51.58 27.74
CA ALA A 13 29.39 -50.72 27.68
C ALA A 13 29.73 -49.22 27.68
N ALA A 14 30.73 -48.81 28.50
CA ALA A 14 31.19 -47.43 28.53
C ALA A 14 31.83 -46.98 27.20
N GLN A 15 32.61 -47.83 26.55
CA GLN A 15 33.20 -47.53 25.24
C GLN A 15 32.13 -47.42 24.13
N ARG A 16 31.06 -48.20 24.17
CA ARG A 16 29.96 -48.13 23.22
C ARG A 16 29.15 -46.85 23.36
N LEU A 17 28.99 -46.33 24.57
CA LEU A 17 28.32 -45.06 24.83
C LEU A 17 29.19 -43.86 24.44
N ALA A 18 30.51 -43.96 24.61
CA ALA A 18 31.44 -42.91 24.16
C ALA A 18 31.50 -42.73 22.64
N LYS A 19 31.31 -43.83 21.88
CA LYS A 19 31.36 -43.82 20.40
C LYS A 19 30.11 -43.20 19.74
N ARG A 20 29.05 -42.90 20.49
CA ARG A 20 27.77 -42.39 19.95
C ARG A 20 27.65 -40.84 19.93
N ARG A 21 28.67 -40.12 20.37
CA ARG A 21 28.72 -38.66 20.20
C ARG A 21 29.37 -38.31 18.87
N SER A 22 28.72 -38.72 17.78
CA SER A 22 29.01 -38.12 16.49
C SER A 22 28.48 -36.67 16.54
N THR A 23 29.34 -35.72 16.85
CA THR A 23 29.07 -34.31 16.63
C THR A 23 29.00 -34.08 15.13
N TYR A 24 27.79 -34.05 14.60
CA TYR A 24 27.58 -33.63 13.23
C TYR A 24 27.93 -32.16 13.19
N HIS A 25 29.16 -31.83 12.79
CA HIS A 25 29.51 -30.47 12.37
C HIS A 25 28.79 -30.20 11.03
N VAL A 26 27.56 -29.75 11.11
CA VAL A 26 26.86 -29.23 9.93
C VAL A 26 27.51 -27.89 9.64
N SER A 27 28.48 -27.87 8.76
CA SER A 27 28.99 -26.61 8.19
C SER A 27 27.93 -26.08 7.26
N LEU A 28 27.07 -25.21 7.79
CA LEU A 28 26.10 -24.44 6.98
C LEU A 28 26.88 -23.54 6.04
N ASN A 29 26.90 -23.90 4.77
CA ASN A 29 27.46 -23.02 3.75
C ASN A 29 26.47 -21.87 3.51
N LEU A 30 26.75 -20.71 4.10
CA LEU A 30 25.87 -19.53 4.01
C LEU A 30 25.97 -18.79 2.66
N TRP A 31 26.97 -19.08 1.84
CA TRP A 31 27.18 -18.43 0.55
C TRP A 31 25.98 -18.56 -0.39
N PRO A 32 25.37 -19.73 -0.58
CA PRO A 32 24.19 -19.85 -1.43
C PRO A 32 22.98 -19.07 -0.88
N SER A 33 22.84 -19.04 0.44
CA SER A 33 21.75 -18.29 1.10
C SER A 33 21.87 -16.78 0.88
N VAL A 34 23.10 -16.24 0.92
CA VAL A 34 23.33 -14.82 0.62
C VAL A 34 22.94 -14.48 -0.82
N GLY A 35 23.28 -15.36 -1.77
CA GLY A 35 22.89 -15.17 -3.18
C GLY A 35 21.37 -15.08 -3.36
N VAL A 36 20.61 -15.98 -2.72
CA VAL A 36 19.15 -15.95 -2.76
C VAL A 36 18.59 -14.68 -2.10
N MET A 37 19.14 -14.25 -0.98
CA MET A 37 18.70 -13.02 -0.32
C MET A 37 18.93 -11.77 -1.19
N ILE A 38 20.07 -11.69 -1.86
CA ILE A 38 20.39 -10.57 -2.76
C ILE A 38 19.44 -10.57 -3.96
N THR A 39 19.16 -11.71 -4.57
CA THR A 39 18.23 -11.79 -5.70
C THR A 39 16.82 -11.40 -5.30
N LEU A 40 16.35 -11.87 -4.14
CA LEU A 40 15.05 -11.46 -3.59
C LEU A 40 15.00 -9.96 -3.31
N LEU A 41 16.06 -9.38 -2.76
CA LEU A 41 16.15 -7.95 -2.49
C LEU A 41 16.05 -7.14 -3.80
N ILE A 42 16.75 -7.56 -4.85
CA ILE A 42 16.69 -6.92 -6.17
C ILE A 42 15.28 -7.02 -6.75
N VAL A 43 14.64 -8.19 -6.66
CA VAL A 43 13.26 -8.40 -7.13
C VAL A 43 12.30 -7.46 -6.38
N PHE A 44 12.39 -7.37 -5.06
CA PHE A 44 11.56 -6.45 -4.29
C PHE A 44 11.82 -4.98 -4.62
N MET A 45 13.06 -4.60 -4.92
CA MET A 45 13.36 -3.22 -5.33
C MET A 45 12.81 -2.89 -6.72
N THR A 46 12.75 -3.85 -7.64
CA THR A 46 12.17 -3.63 -8.97
C THR A 46 10.64 -3.65 -8.97
N ASP A 47 10.03 -4.34 -8.03
CA ASP A 47 8.56 -4.48 -7.93
C ASP A 47 7.90 -3.32 -7.15
N ILE A 48 8.68 -2.48 -6.49
CA ILE A 48 8.20 -1.20 -5.95
C ILE A 48 7.89 -0.30 -7.14
N LYS A 49 6.73 -0.51 -7.74
CA LYS A 49 6.13 0.54 -8.58
C LYS A 49 5.93 1.71 -7.64
N PRO A 50 6.66 2.83 -7.79
CA PRO A 50 6.26 4.03 -7.10
C PRO A 50 4.81 4.22 -7.53
N SER A 51 3.87 4.09 -6.60
CA SER A 51 2.52 4.58 -6.85
C SER A 51 2.76 6.05 -7.19
N HIS A 52 2.79 6.32 -8.49
CA HIS A 52 2.77 7.68 -8.98
C HIS A 52 1.48 8.25 -8.43
N TYR A 53 1.54 8.79 -7.22
CA TYR A 53 0.61 9.81 -6.84
C TYR A 53 0.83 10.90 -7.89
N HIS A 54 0.11 10.79 -8.99
CA HIS A 54 -0.07 11.92 -9.87
C HIS A 54 -0.73 12.97 -8.98
N ILE A 55 0.13 13.77 -8.37
CA ILE A 55 -0.30 15.01 -7.73
C ILE A 55 -0.69 15.87 -8.93
N TRP A 56 -1.96 15.82 -9.28
CA TRP A 56 -2.50 16.72 -10.26
C TRP A 56 -2.16 18.12 -9.76
N PRO A 57 -1.70 19.02 -10.62
CA PRO A 57 -1.38 20.40 -10.24
C PRO A 57 -2.68 21.16 -9.94
N VAL A 58 -3.37 20.74 -8.89
CA VAL A 58 -4.58 21.40 -8.39
C VAL A 58 -4.19 22.18 -7.15
N ASP A 59 -4.29 23.50 -7.23
CA ASP A 59 -4.06 24.39 -6.08
C ASP A 59 -5.32 24.39 -5.21
N LEU A 60 -5.33 23.54 -4.18
CA LEU A 60 -6.46 23.39 -3.29
C LEU A 60 -6.72 24.68 -2.49
N PRO A 61 -7.97 25.02 -2.19
CA PRO A 61 -8.32 26.16 -1.36
C PRO A 61 -7.76 26.00 0.06
N ARG A 62 -7.35 27.10 0.67
CA ARG A 62 -6.84 27.13 2.04
C ARG A 62 -7.97 27.42 3.02
N THR A 63 -7.98 26.71 4.14
CA THR A 63 -8.96 26.93 5.22
C THR A 63 -8.27 26.98 6.58
N LEU A 64 -8.85 27.73 7.51
CA LEU A 64 -8.31 27.87 8.86
C LEU A 64 -8.61 26.66 9.76
N HIS A 65 -9.74 26.00 9.53
CA HIS A 65 -10.20 24.89 10.37
C HIS A 65 -10.52 23.64 9.53
N PRO A 66 -9.51 22.99 8.91
CA PRO A 66 -9.74 21.74 8.20
C PRO A 66 -10.01 20.61 9.17
N VAL A 67 -11.00 19.78 8.86
CA VAL A 67 -11.21 18.53 9.58
C VAL A 67 -10.39 17.45 8.89
N PRO A 68 -9.46 16.76 9.61
CA PRO A 68 -8.67 15.71 9.02
C PRO A 68 -9.54 14.54 8.57
N GLN A 69 -9.35 14.10 7.33
CA GLN A 69 -10.09 12.98 6.72
C GLN A 69 -9.10 11.88 6.32
N PRO A 70 -8.72 10.99 7.23
CA PRO A 70 -7.74 9.93 6.93
C PRO A 70 -8.24 8.94 5.87
N SER A 71 -9.56 8.78 5.72
CA SER A 71 -10.15 7.92 4.70
C SER A 71 -9.98 8.45 3.27
N ALA A 72 -9.65 9.73 3.09
CA ALA A 72 -9.38 10.29 1.76
C ALA A 72 -8.07 9.75 1.12
N ILE A 73 -7.15 9.21 1.95
CA ILE A 73 -5.84 8.72 1.49
C ILE A 73 -5.91 7.24 1.07
N ARG A 74 -7.00 6.53 1.42
CA ARG A 74 -7.17 5.12 1.08
C ARG A 74 -7.18 4.92 -0.44
N GLU A 75 -6.63 3.81 -0.91
CA GLU A 75 -6.57 3.48 -2.34
C GLU A 75 -7.95 3.27 -2.96
N ASP A 76 -8.89 2.75 -2.19
CA ASP A 76 -10.29 2.49 -2.56
C ASP A 76 -11.17 3.75 -2.53
N SER A 77 -10.65 4.89 -2.04
CA SER A 77 -11.42 6.12 -1.92
C SER A 77 -11.83 6.70 -3.28
N ILE A 78 -13.05 7.24 -3.35
CA ILE A 78 -13.56 7.93 -4.53
C ILE A 78 -13.02 9.35 -4.52
N ARG A 79 -11.94 9.58 -5.28
CA ARG A 79 -11.29 10.90 -5.40
C ARG A 79 -11.52 11.49 -6.77
N ILE A 80 -12.03 12.72 -6.79
CA ILE A 80 -12.33 13.46 -8.00
C ILE A 80 -11.60 14.80 -7.91
N PHE A 81 -10.84 15.14 -8.94
CA PHE A 81 -10.12 16.40 -9.00
C PHE A 81 -10.63 17.21 -10.19
N ILE A 82 -10.85 18.49 -9.97
CA ILE A 82 -11.28 19.45 -11.00
C ILE A 82 -10.18 20.50 -11.13
N THR A 83 -9.60 20.58 -12.31
CA THR A 83 -8.55 21.56 -12.60
C THR A 83 -9.14 22.94 -12.88
N ARG A 84 -8.25 23.94 -12.96
CA ARG A 84 -8.61 25.30 -13.34
C ARG A 84 -9.33 25.39 -14.71
N GLU A 85 -9.01 24.47 -15.61
CA GLU A 85 -9.53 24.44 -16.99
C GLU A 85 -10.86 23.68 -17.11
N GLY A 86 -11.42 23.21 -15.98
CA GLY A 86 -12.64 22.42 -15.94
C GLY A 86 -12.45 20.92 -16.26
N ASN A 87 -11.20 20.46 -16.45
CA ASN A 87 -10.95 19.04 -16.67
C ASN A 87 -11.22 18.25 -15.39
N VAL A 88 -11.94 17.13 -15.53
CA VAL A 88 -12.31 16.26 -14.43
C VAL A 88 -11.43 15.03 -14.44
N PHE A 89 -10.88 14.71 -13.30
CA PHE A 89 -10.07 13.51 -13.10
C PHE A 89 -10.69 12.62 -12.02
N PHE A 90 -10.90 11.37 -12.35
CA PHE A 90 -11.31 10.35 -11.40
C PHE A 90 -10.11 9.45 -11.06
N ARG A 91 -9.70 9.45 -9.79
CA ARG A 91 -8.45 8.82 -9.35
C ARG A 91 -7.27 9.39 -10.15
N ASN A 92 -6.77 8.64 -11.14
CA ASN A 92 -5.60 9.01 -11.94
C ASN A 92 -5.91 9.22 -13.43
N TYR A 93 -7.16 9.13 -13.83
CA TYR A 93 -7.56 9.20 -15.23
C TYR A 93 -8.41 10.43 -15.49
N GLN A 94 -8.12 11.13 -16.59
CA GLN A 94 -9.01 12.18 -17.08
C GLN A 94 -10.26 11.52 -17.67
N ILE A 95 -11.42 12.05 -17.28
CA ILE A 95 -12.71 11.52 -17.69
C ILE A 95 -13.63 12.65 -18.15
N GLU A 96 -14.63 12.31 -18.96
CA GLU A 96 -15.73 13.22 -19.20
C GLU A 96 -16.70 13.21 -18.01
N PRO A 97 -17.27 14.36 -17.67
CA PRO A 97 -18.25 14.44 -16.56
C PRO A 97 -19.44 13.48 -16.72
N LYS A 98 -19.77 13.10 -17.94
CA LYS A 98 -20.89 12.19 -18.27
C LYS A 98 -20.65 10.76 -17.79
N ASP A 99 -19.38 10.30 -17.82
CA ASP A 99 -19.01 8.92 -17.47
C ASP A 99 -18.84 8.74 -15.96
N LEU A 100 -18.77 9.85 -15.23
CA LEU A 100 -18.53 9.88 -13.79
C LEU A 100 -19.54 9.04 -12.99
N PRO A 101 -20.87 9.05 -13.24
CA PRO A 101 -21.81 8.26 -12.46
C PRO A 101 -21.61 6.76 -12.57
N GLU A 102 -21.22 6.25 -13.74
CA GLU A 102 -20.96 4.83 -13.96
C GLU A 102 -19.71 4.39 -13.20
N LEU A 103 -18.62 5.15 -13.33
CA LEU A 103 -17.37 4.88 -12.64
C LEU A 103 -17.53 4.89 -11.11
N ILE A 104 -18.33 5.82 -10.58
CA ILE A 104 -18.61 5.86 -9.14
C ILE A 104 -19.43 4.65 -8.71
N ARG A 105 -20.47 4.27 -9.47
CA ARG A 105 -21.28 3.08 -9.14
C ARG A 105 -20.45 1.81 -9.14
N ASP A 106 -19.54 1.67 -10.09
CA ASP A 106 -18.64 0.52 -10.14
C ASP A 106 -17.62 0.53 -9.00
N ALA A 107 -17.08 1.70 -8.63
CA ALA A 107 -16.24 1.82 -7.46
C ALA A 107 -16.97 1.42 -6.17
N VAL A 108 -18.22 1.85 -6.00
CA VAL A 108 -19.06 1.47 -4.84
C VAL A 108 -19.37 -0.03 -4.83
N LYS A 109 -19.66 -0.64 -5.99
CA LYS A 109 -19.85 -2.10 -6.09
C LYS A 109 -18.57 -2.87 -5.70
N ASN A 110 -17.41 -2.33 -6.00
CA ASN A 110 -16.10 -2.90 -5.67
C ASN A 110 -15.65 -2.63 -4.22
N GLY A 111 -16.54 -2.08 -3.36
CA GLY A 111 -16.30 -1.91 -1.93
C GLY A 111 -15.81 -0.54 -1.50
N SER A 112 -15.78 0.45 -2.40
CA SER A 112 -15.48 1.84 -2.02
C SER A 112 -16.58 2.40 -1.11
N GLU A 113 -16.20 3.25 -0.16
CA GLU A 113 -17.16 3.98 0.67
C GLU A 113 -18.08 4.85 -0.19
N LYS A 114 -19.35 4.98 0.21
CA LYS A 114 -20.32 5.91 -0.42
C LYS A 114 -20.02 7.38 -0.07
N LYS A 115 -18.76 7.74 -0.15
CA LYS A 115 -18.26 9.06 0.16
C LYS A 115 -17.30 9.51 -0.92
N ALA A 116 -17.54 10.68 -1.51
CA ALA A 116 -16.69 11.25 -2.55
C ALA A 116 -15.84 12.37 -1.98
N TYR A 117 -14.56 12.37 -2.32
CA TYR A 117 -13.60 13.41 -1.97
C TYR A 117 -13.33 14.23 -3.23
N VAL A 118 -13.72 15.51 -3.20
CA VAL A 118 -13.61 16.40 -4.34
C VAL A 118 -12.54 17.44 -4.08
N GLY A 119 -11.46 17.39 -4.86
CA GLY A 119 -10.43 18.41 -4.89
C GLY A 119 -10.70 19.37 -6.04
N VAL A 120 -10.93 20.65 -5.74
CA VAL A 120 -11.21 21.67 -6.74
C VAL A 120 -10.07 22.68 -6.72
N ASP A 121 -9.57 23.06 -7.90
CA ASP A 121 -8.62 24.16 -8.00
C ASP A 121 -9.28 25.44 -7.51
N ARG A 122 -8.59 26.19 -6.70
CA ARG A 122 -9.05 27.46 -6.13
C ARG A 122 -9.46 28.50 -7.20
N ARG A 123 -8.96 28.32 -8.43
CA ARG A 123 -9.22 29.19 -9.59
C ARG A 123 -10.27 28.62 -10.55
N ALA A 124 -10.80 27.42 -10.26
CA ALA A 124 -11.84 26.80 -11.08
C ALA A 124 -13.13 27.62 -11.03
N VAL A 125 -13.84 27.66 -12.14
CA VAL A 125 -15.11 28.35 -12.23
C VAL A 125 -16.21 27.46 -11.63
N TYR A 126 -17.08 28.06 -10.81
CA TYR A 126 -18.18 27.34 -10.17
C TYR A 126 -19.11 26.65 -11.18
N GLY A 127 -19.24 27.21 -12.38
CA GLY A 127 -20.01 26.60 -13.47
C GLY A 127 -19.56 25.21 -13.88
N ASP A 128 -18.25 24.92 -13.76
CA ASP A 128 -17.67 23.62 -14.11
C ASP A 128 -17.79 22.63 -12.93
N VAL A 129 -17.80 23.14 -11.72
CA VAL A 129 -17.88 22.32 -10.49
C VAL A 129 -19.31 21.80 -10.25
N LYS A 130 -20.31 22.66 -10.46
CA LYS A 130 -21.72 22.36 -10.20
C LYS A 130 -22.20 21.09 -10.90
N PRO A 131 -22.04 20.91 -12.23
CA PRO A 131 -22.49 19.71 -12.92
C PRO A 131 -21.79 18.45 -12.41
N VAL A 132 -20.51 18.53 -12.04
CA VAL A 132 -19.76 17.38 -11.48
C VAL A 132 -20.36 16.95 -10.14
N VAL A 133 -20.67 17.88 -9.25
CA VAL A 133 -21.30 17.59 -7.95
C VAL A 133 -22.71 16.99 -8.14
N GLU A 134 -23.48 17.48 -9.10
CA GLU A 134 -24.78 16.93 -9.46
C GLU A 134 -24.66 15.48 -9.96
N GLN A 135 -23.67 15.18 -10.79
CA GLN A 135 -23.38 13.83 -11.28
C GLN A 135 -22.98 12.87 -10.14
N ILE A 136 -22.17 13.34 -9.19
CA ILE A 136 -21.79 12.57 -8.00
C ILE A 136 -23.03 12.21 -7.20
N ARG A 137 -23.93 13.15 -6.95
CA ARG A 137 -25.18 12.90 -6.22
C ARG A 137 -26.10 11.95 -6.98
N ALA A 138 -26.20 12.08 -8.30
CA ALA A 138 -26.99 11.21 -9.16
C ALA A 138 -26.48 9.75 -9.16
N SER A 139 -25.19 9.54 -8.85
CA SER A 139 -24.62 8.18 -8.72
C SER A 139 -25.01 7.45 -7.44
N GLY A 140 -25.70 8.13 -6.49
CA GLY A 140 -26.14 7.56 -5.20
C GLY A 140 -25.15 7.79 -4.05
N VAL A 141 -24.17 8.65 -4.24
CA VAL A 141 -23.25 9.09 -3.17
C VAL A 141 -23.83 10.37 -2.55
N SER A 142 -24.24 10.29 -1.28
CA SER A 142 -24.81 11.41 -0.53
C SER A 142 -23.75 12.31 0.09
N ASP A 143 -22.63 11.69 0.50
CA ASP A 143 -21.58 12.38 1.23
C ASP A 143 -20.49 12.89 0.29
N VAL A 144 -20.45 14.21 0.10
CA VAL A 144 -19.42 14.89 -0.71
C VAL A 144 -18.56 15.75 0.21
N CYS A 145 -17.28 15.43 0.27
CA CYS A 145 -16.29 16.19 1.05
C CYS A 145 -15.35 16.95 0.12
N PHE A 146 -15.29 18.26 0.28
CA PHE A 146 -14.30 19.07 -0.43
C PHE A 146 -12.96 19.04 0.27
N LEU A 147 -11.91 18.80 -0.50
CA LEU A 147 -10.53 18.81 -0.01
C LEU A 147 -10.01 20.24 0.06
N ALA A 148 -9.39 20.57 1.19
CA ALA A 148 -8.77 21.85 1.41
C ALA A 148 -7.46 21.68 2.20
N VAL A 149 -6.53 22.59 2.04
CA VAL A 149 -5.27 22.62 2.77
C VAL A 149 -5.38 23.55 3.97
N LYS A 150 -4.77 23.14 5.10
CA LYS A 150 -4.69 24.01 6.26
C LYS A 150 -3.88 25.27 5.92
N SER A 151 -4.44 26.43 6.25
CA SER A 151 -3.69 27.67 6.17
C SER A 151 -2.81 27.82 7.40
N ASP A 152 -1.50 27.87 7.18
CA ASP A 152 -0.53 28.23 8.21
C ASP A 152 -0.33 29.76 8.24
N LEU A 153 -1.44 30.50 8.29
CA LEU A 153 -1.34 31.94 8.55
C LEU A 153 -1.03 32.15 10.03
N PRO A 154 -0.02 32.98 10.32
CA PRO A 154 0.35 33.35 11.69
C PRO A 154 -0.77 34.12 12.39
#